data_0d2595c6d7ef8a8a18e7a54d5d2303fe
#
_entry.id   0d2595c6d7ef8a8a18e7a54d5d2303fe
#
_cell.length_a   1.000
_cell.length_b   1.000
_cell.length_c   1.000
_cell.angle_alpha   90.00
_cell.angle_beta   90.00
_cell.angle_gamma   90.00
#
_symmetry.space_group_name_H-M   'P 1'
#
loop_
_entity.id
_entity.type
_entity.pdbx_description
1 polymer ?
#
loop_
_entity_poly.entity_id
_entity_poly.type
_entity_poly.pdbx_seq_one_letter_code
_entity_poly.pdbx_strand_id
1 'polypeptide(L)'
;MKIAALILSLALITGVSVQPAFTQNHEGAVRFNFYGDTVVFDFDPATRVEFDGPLSAENIQSFYEAISKTDYKAIVSVLLKYKEQHKPDDWLFYQLIRKAAQQISPKAENYGRYTLYKWFLLSKSGYDATLAISNHRILFYVQSDENIYNIPFRMRDGKQYVCLNYHDYGSIDFDKEKFTEVAIKTPDAQKAFSYKVTSLPGFTTADYEEKDISFNYYQTDYHFKVKLNPQVKTIFTNYPVVDYASYFNIPLSKETYSSLIPSLKKNLKGMNTKNGVDYLMRFTRYAFLFEKDTDAFGKEKRMSPEETLLYGQSDCEDRAALFFYLVKEIYNLPMIVLAYPKHVTIAVKFDKPIGHAIVYNGSKYSVCEPTPQRDDLQVGQLLPDLKKSSYEVVYVYNPQAY
;
A
#
# COMPACT_ATOMS: atom_id res chain seq x y z
N MET A 1 1.17 -63.20 32.69
CA MET A 1 0.26 -62.12 32.28
C MET A 1 0.65 -60.87 33.05
N LYS A 2 1.35 -59.91 32.42
CA LYS A 2 1.67 -58.57 32.97
C LYS A 2 1.08 -57.56 32.04
N ILE A 3 0.11 -56.80 32.53
CA ILE A 3 -0.57 -55.73 31.82
C ILE A 3 0.33 -54.49 32.00
N ALA A 4 0.82 -53.96 30.86
CA ALA A 4 1.54 -52.69 30.83
C ALA A 4 0.53 -51.57 30.60
N ALA A 5 0.43 -50.65 31.55
CA ALA A 5 -0.37 -49.45 31.46
C ALA A 5 0.40 -48.38 30.63
N LEU A 6 -0.19 -47.94 29.54
CA LEU A 6 0.31 -46.85 28.70
C LEU A 6 -0.18 -45.52 29.29
N ILE A 7 0.72 -44.71 29.83
CA ILE A 7 0.43 -43.36 30.32
C ILE A 7 0.55 -42.42 29.11
N LEU A 8 -0.58 -41.87 28.66
CA LEU A 8 -0.67 -40.85 27.62
C LEU A 8 -0.45 -39.47 28.27
N SER A 9 0.73 -38.90 28.06
CA SER A 9 1.03 -37.52 28.53
C SER A 9 0.41 -36.52 27.58
N LEU A 10 -0.66 -35.85 28.01
CA LEU A 10 -1.30 -34.76 27.32
C LEU A 10 -0.48 -33.47 27.59
N ALA A 11 0.32 -33.01 26.61
CA ALA A 11 1.01 -31.75 26.69
C ALA A 11 -0.01 -30.63 26.42
N LEU A 12 -0.40 -29.87 27.43
CA LEU A 12 -1.12 -28.62 27.30
C LEU A 12 -0.17 -27.56 26.68
N ILE A 13 -0.36 -27.24 25.43
CA ILE A 13 0.24 -26.07 24.84
C ILE A 13 -0.59 -24.85 25.27
N THR A 14 -0.12 -24.17 26.32
CA THR A 14 -0.65 -22.84 26.68
C THR A 14 -0.16 -21.83 25.66
N GLY A 15 -1.02 -21.51 24.71
CA GLY A 15 -0.81 -20.39 23.79
C GLY A 15 -0.76 -19.10 24.60
N VAL A 16 0.42 -18.54 24.77
CA VAL A 16 0.60 -17.17 25.29
C VAL A 16 0.15 -16.23 24.17
N SER A 17 -1.10 -15.76 24.25
CA SER A 17 -1.55 -14.64 23.45
C SER A 17 -0.79 -13.40 23.94
N VAL A 18 0.18 -12.94 23.17
CA VAL A 18 0.80 -11.63 23.38
C VAL A 18 -0.24 -10.59 23.02
N GLN A 19 -1.01 -10.16 24.00
CA GLN A 19 -1.80 -8.93 23.88
C GLN A 19 -0.81 -7.76 23.78
N PRO A 20 -1.00 -6.81 22.84
CA PRO A 20 -0.18 -5.62 22.83
C PRO A 20 -0.35 -4.89 24.17
N ALA A 21 0.76 -4.66 24.84
CA ALA A 21 0.80 -3.95 26.11
C ALA A 21 0.11 -2.60 25.95
N PHE A 22 -1.04 -2.45 26.59
CA PHE A 22 -1.64 -1.14 26.83
C PHE A 22 -0.70 -0.40 27.80
N THR A 23 0.09 0.52 27.28
CA THR A 23 0.91 1.41 28.09
C THR A 23 -0.03 2.26 28.95
N GLN A 24 0.17 2.20 30.27
CA GLN A 24 -0.54 3.05 31.24
C GLN A 24 -0.42 4.52 30.84
N ASN A 25 -1.55 5.15 30.58
CA ASN A 25 -1.65 6.58 30.36
C ASN A 25 -1.36 7.33 31.65
N HIS A 26 -0.43 8.30 31.62
CA HIS A 26 -0.47 9.39 32.60
C HIS A 26 -1.83 10.07 32.43
N GLU A 27 -2.51 10.42 33.54
CA GLU A 27 -3.78 11.15 33.49
C GLU A 27 -3.62 12.34 32.53
N GLY A 28 -4.34 12.33 31.39
CA GLY A 28 -4.38 13.43 30.44
C GLY A 28 -3.53 13.32 29.17
N ALA A 29 -2.76 12.27 28.93
CA ALA A 29 -1.99 12.12 27.67
C ALA A 29 -2.20 10.75 26.99
N VAL A 30 -2.44 10.77 25.69
CA VAL A 30 -2.46 9.58 24.82
C VAL A 30 -1.11 9.40 24.18
N ARG A 31 -0.55 8.19 24.27
CA ARG A 31 0.73 7.81 23.68
C ARG A 31 0.57 6.53 22.85
N PHE A 32 1.11 6.54 21.63
CA PHE A 32 1.17 5.34 20.78
C PHE A 32 2.39 5.34 19.87
N ASN A 33 2.79 4.16 19.41
CA ASN A 33 3.83 4.00 18.39
C ASN A 33 3.23 4.09 16.99
N PHE A 34 3.91 4.81 16.10
CA PHE A 34 3.60 4.89 14.68
C PHE A 34 4.86 4.62 13.87
N TYR A 35 5.06 3.36 13.48
CA TYR A 35 6.19 2.89 12.67
C TYR A 35 7.59 3.30 13.19
N GLY A 36 7.79 3.19 14.50
CA GLY A 36 9.05 3.55 15.14
C GLY A 36 9.03 4.89 15.86
N ASP A 37 8.15 5.81 15.44
CA ASP A 37 7.99 7.10 16.10
C ASP A 37 7.01 7.01 17.26
N THR A 38 7.27 7.70 18.35
CA THR A 38 6.31 7.86 19.44
C THR A 38 5.50 9.14 19.24
N VAL A 39 4.19 8.97 19.05
CA VAL A 39 3.24 10.10 18.97
C VAL A 39 2.56 10.29 20.31
N VAL A 40 2.57 11.52 20.81
CA VAL A 40 1.95 11.89 22.10
C VAL A 40 1.12 13.14 21.90
N PHE A 41 -0.11 13.12 22.39
CA PHE A 41 -0.95 14.31 22.45
C PHE A 41 -1.71 14.36 23.78
N ASP A 42 -1.95 15.57 24.25
CA ASP A 42 -2.81 15.78 25.39
C ASP A 42 -4.25 15.45 25.00
N PHE A 43 -4.93 14.73 25.88
CA PHE A 43 -6.29 14.26 25.65
C PHE A 43 -7.18 14.64 26.83
N ASP A 44 -8.01 15.65 26.63
CA ASP A 44 -9.09 15.95 27.55
C ASP A 44 -10.18 14.90 27.37
N PRO A 45 -10.61 14.17 28.43
CA PRO A 45 -11.71 13.20 28.37
C PRO A 45 -13.00 13.78 27.76
N ALA A 46 -13.25 15.09 27.87
CA ALA A 46 -14.37 15.76 27.23
C ALA A 46 -14.29 15.72 25.69
N THR A 47 -13.10 15.48 25.10
CA THR A 47 -12.94 15.29 23.65
C THR A 47 -13.48 13.92 23.20
N ARG A 48 -13.72 12.98 24.12
CA ARG A 48 -14.38 11.71 23.84
C ARG A 48 -15.91 11.91 23.84
N VAL A 49 -16.41 12.39 22.72
CA VAL A 49 -17.85 12.60 22.50
C VAL A 49 -18.51 11.25 22.20
N GLU A 50 -19.56 10.91 22.95
CA GLU A 50 -20.32 9.67 22.75
C GLU A 50 -21.18 9.73 21.48
N PHE A 51 -21.39 8.57 20.86
CA PHE A 51 -22.22 8.39 19.68
C PHE A 51 -22.90 7.01 19.74
N ASP A 52 -23.95 6.92 20.51
CA ASP A 52 -24.69 5.67 20.79
C ASP A 52 -26.08 5.64 20.12
N GLY A 53 -26.46 6.72 19.46
CA GLY A 53 -27.72 6.84 18.74
C GLY A 53 -27.66 6.21 17.32
N PRO A 54 -28.82 6.16 16.64
CA PRO A 54 -28.88 5.69 15.26
C PRO A 54 -28.07 6.56 14.32
N LEU A 55 -27.61 5.97 13.22
CA LEU A 55 -26.94 6.70 12.14
C LEU A 55 -27.95 7.62 11.43
N SER A 56 -27.98 8.88 11.82
CA SER A 56 -28.78 9.92 11.17
C SER A 56 -27.95 11.19 10.96
N ALA A 57 -28.38 12.02 10.00
CA ALA A 57 -27.71 13.29 9.73
C ALA A 57 -27.73 14.21 10.95
N GLU A 58 -28.81 14.21 11.68
CA GLU A 58 -28.99 15.02 12.89
C GLU A 58 -28.05 14.60 14.02
N ASN A 59 -27.90 13.28 14.25
CA ASN A 59 -27.02 12.77 15.29
C ASN A 59 -25.55 13.01 14.92
N ILE A 60 -25.18 12.89 13.65
CA ILE A 60 -23.82 13.21 13.17
C ILE A 60 -23.53 14.71 13.25
N GLN A 61 -24.53 15.56 12.94
CA GLN A 61 -24.41 17.01 13.13
C GLN A 61 -24.20 17.35 14.62
N SER A 62 -24.98 16.74 15.50
CA SER A 62 -24.84 16.92 16.96
C SER A 62 -23.49 16.48 17.48
N PHE A 63 -22.95 15.34 16.96
CA PHE A 63 -21.58 14.88 17.26
C PHE A 63 -20.54 15.91 16.80
N TYR A 64 -20.68 16.42 15.56
CA TYR A 64 -19.75 17.42 15.01
C TYR A 64 -19.75 18.71 15.83
N GLU A 65 -20.95 19.19 16.27
CA GLU A 65 -21.06 20.35 17.10
C GLU A 65 -20.47 20.16 18.50
N ALA A 66 -20.67 18.98 19.08
CA ALA A 66 -20.17 18.64 20.40
C ALA A 66 -18.61 18.58 20.37
N ILE A 67 -18.04 17.81 19.45
CA ILE A 67 -16.58 17.69 19.35
C ILE A 67 -15.91 19.01 18.95
N SER A 68 -16.59 19.86 18.17
CA SER A 68 -16.06 21.17 17.78
C SER A 68 -15.94 22.17 18.95
N LYS A 69 -16.59 21.89 20.08
CA LYS A 69 -16.51 22.68 21.31
C LYS A 69 -15.43 22.18 22.28
N THR A 70 -14.82 21.01 21.99
CA THR A 70 -13.77 20.42 22.83
C THR A 70 -12.38 20.94 22.43
N ASP A 71 -11.34 20.57 23.19
CA ASP A 71 -9.96 20.89 22.84
C ASP A 71 -9.37 19.90 21.82
N TYR A 72 -10.09 19.60 20.74
CA TYR A 72 -9.60 18.79 19.62
C TYR A 72 -8.35 19.39 18.94
N LYS A 73 -8.12 20.71 19.10
CA LYS A 73 -7.00 21.42 18.47
C LYS A 73 -5.65 20.89 18.94
N ALA A 74 -5.53 20.46 20.20
CA ALA A 74 -4.33 19.82 20.73
C ALA A 74 -3.97 18.58 19.89
N ILE A 75 -4.93 17.71 19.61
CA ILE A 75 -4.75 16.50 18.80
C ILE A 75 -4.36 16.86 17.37
N VAL A 76 -5.14 17.71 16.70
CA VAL A 76 -4.89 18.12 15.30
C VAL A 76 -3.54 18.79 15.15
N SER A 77 -3.13 19.63 16.11
CA SER A 77 -1.82 20.28 16.09
C SER A 77 -0.67 19.29 16.11
N VAL A 78 -0.75 18.23 16.92
CA VAL A 78 0.27 17.15 16.95
C VAL A 78 0.30 16.38 15.63
N LEU A 79 -0.85 16.04 15.06
CA LEU A 79 -0.92 15.34 13.78
C LEU A 79 -0.31 16.18 12.65
N LEU A 80 -0.63 17.48 12.59
CA LEU A 80 -0.07 18.40 11.59
C LEU A 80 1.42 18.64 11.79
N LYS A 81 1.88 18.76 13.03
CA LYS A 81 3.30 18.86 13.35
C LYS A 81 4.07 17.61 12.91
N TYR A 82 3.50 16.41 13.15
CA TYR A 82 4.07 15.17 12.65
C TYR A 82 4.18 15.20 11.11
N LYS A 83 3.10 15.64 10.43
CA LYS A 83 3.08 15.78 8.97
C LYS A 83 4.14 16.75 8.45
N GLU A 84 4.36 17.87 9.11
CA GLU A 84 5.39 18.84 8.76
C GLU A 84 6.81 18.30 8.95
N GLN A 85 7.06 17.60 10.05
CA GLN A 85 8.37 17.07 10.42
C GLN A 85 8.80 15.88 9.60
N HIS A 86 7.89 14.90 9.39
CA HIS A 86 8.19 13.62 8.74
C HIS A 86 7.78 13.58 7.27
N LYS A 87 7.00 14.57 6.81
CA LYS A 87 6.51 14.71 5.42
C LYS A 87 5.91 13.42 4.84
N PRO A 88 5.09 12.69 5.61
CA PRO A 88 4.40 11.53 5.08
C PRO A 88 3.51 11.95 3.91
N ASP A 89 3.37 11.08 2.93
CA ASP A 89 2.29 11.22 1.94
C ASP A 89 0.91 11.13 2.60
N ASP A 90 -0.14 11.43 1.84
CA ASP A 90 -1.48 11.51 2.41
C ASP A 90 -2.00 10.13 2.85
N TRP A 91 -1.56 9.03 2.19
CA TRP A 91 -1.92 7.67 2.61
C TRP A 91 -1.33 7.32 3.99
N LEU A 92 -0.06 7.59 4.21
CA LEU A 92 0.59 7.38 5.52
C LEU A 92 0.03 8.32 6.58
N PHE A 93 -0.26 9.58 6.23
CA PHE A 93 -0.91 10.50 7.14
C PHE A 93 -2.31 10.02 7.55
N TYR A 94 -3.07 9.44 6.63
CA TYR A 94 -4.35 8.81 6.97
C TYR A 94 -4.17 7.59 7.90
N GLN A 95 -3.11 6.79 7.75
CA GLN A 95 -2.80 5.72 8.72
C GLN A 95 -2.51 6.29 10.12
N LEU A 96 -1.83 7.43 10.22
CA LEU A 96 -1.62 8.12 11.49
C LEU A 96 -2.96 8.58 12.11
N ILE A 97 -3.84 9.18 11.32
CA ILE A 97 -5.20 9.57 11.76
C ILE A 97 -6.00 8.35 12.24
N ARG A 98 -5.94 7.23 11.52
CA ARG A 98 -6.58 5.98 11.95
C ARG A 98 -6.07 5.50 13.31
N LYS A 99 -4.76 5.56 13.53
CA LYS A 99 -4.13 5.22 14.82
C LYS A 99 -4.58 6.15 15.93
N ALA A 100 -4.59 7.47 15.70
CA ALA A 100 -5.08 8.45 16.68
C ALA A 100 -6.57 8.24 17.01
N ALA A 101 -7.41 8.06 15.99
CA ALA A 101 -8.83 7.77 16.18
C ALA A 101 -9.06 6.48 16.98
N GLN A 102 -8.23 5.44 16.76
CA GLN A 102 -8.28 4.18 17.50
C GLN A 102 -7.97 4.37 19.00
N GLN A 103 -7.10 5.31 19.36
CA GLN A 103 -6.80 5.62 20.77
C GLN A 103 -7.97 6.37 21.46
N ILE A 104 -8.67 7.22 20.73
CA ILE A 104 -9.77 8.02 21.25
C ILE A 104 -11.04 7.17 21.35
N SER A 105 -11.34 6.41 20.30
CA SER A 105 -12.54 5.61 20.14
C SER A 105 -12.20 4.27 19.48
N PRO A 106 -11.94 3.21 20.26
CA PRO A 106 -11.57 1.91 19.71
C PRO A 106 -12.63 1.40 18.71
N LYS A 107 -12.17 0.95 17.54
CA LYS A 107 -13.03 0.43 16.46
C LYS A 107 -13.97 -0.68 16.93
N ALA A 108 -13.47 -1.56 17.82
CA ALA A 108 -14.21 -2.70 18.35
C ALA A 108 -15.34 -2.30 19.31
N GLU A 109 -15.24 -1.13 19.96
CA GLU A 109 -16.26 -0.63 20.87
C GLU A 109 -17.43 0.01 20.10
N ASN A 110 -17.10 0.90 19.15
CA ASN A 110 -18.10 1.61 18.36
C ASN A 110 -17.51 2.03 17.01
N TYR A 111 -17.85 1.28 15.96
CA TYR A 111 -17.35 1.54 14.62
C TYR A 111 -17.83 2.88 14.04
N GLY A 112 -19.06 3.27 14.31
CA GLY A 112 -19.62 4.56 13.87
C GLY A 112 -18.84 5.72 14.46
N ARG A 113 -18.67 5.75 15.78
CA ARG A 113 -17.89 6.75 16.50
C ARG A 113 -16.42 6.79 16.04
N TYR A 114 -15.78 5.64 15.89
CA TYR A 114 -14.41 5.55 15.33
C TYR A 114 -14.32 6.19 13.94
N THR A 115 -15.30 5.94 13.06
CA THR A 115 -15.33 6.52 11.72
C THR A 115 -15.57 8.02 11.74
N LEU A 116 -16.42 8.51 12.65
CA LEU A 116 -16.65 9.94 12.86
C LEU A 116 -15.36 10.66 13.32
N TYR A 117 -14.57 10.06 14.21
CA TYR A 117 -13.27 10.61 14.60
C TYR A 117 -12.28 10.64 13.42
N LYS A 118 -12.19 9.59 12.61
CA LYS A 118 -11.34 9.60 11.39
C LYS A 118 -11.71 10.74 10.46
N TRP A 119 -13.01 10.85 10.17
CA TRP A 119 -13.52 11.91 9.30
C TRP A 119 -13.27 13.30 9.88
N PHE A 120 -13.57 13.52 11.15
CA PHE A 120 -13.37 14.79 11.83
C PHE A 120 -11.90 15.21 11.81
N LEU A 121 -10.99 14.34 12.24
CA LEU A 121 -9.56 14.63 12.28
C LEU A 121 -8.97 14.88 10.89
N LEU A 122 -9.39 14.10 9.88
CA LEU A 122 -8.93 14.33 8.49
C LEU A 122 -9.45 15.67 7.95
N SER A 123 -10.74 15.99 8.18
CA SER A 123 -11.33 17.28 7.77
C SER A 123 -10.66 18.45 8.48
N LYS A 124 -10.41 18.36 9.81
CA LYS A 124 -9.70 19.40 10.56
C LYS A 124 -8.21 19.52 10.21
N SER A 125 -7.66 18.50 9.53
CA SER A 125 -6.32 18.55 8.92
C SER A 125 -6.32 19.14 7.50
N GLY A 126 -7.46 19.66 7.04
CA GLY A 126 -7.60 20.41 5.80
C GLY A 126 -8.08 19.61 4.59
N TYR A 127 -8.36 18.31 4.70
CA TYR A 127 -8.81 17.48 3.59
C TYR A 127 -10.33 17.58 3.34
N ASP A 128 -10.71 17.71 2.07
CA ASP A 128 -12.11 17.69 1.65
C ASP A 128 -12.68 16.27 1.78
N ALA A 129 -13.45 16.08 2.84
CA ALA A 129 -13.98 14.77 3.22
C ALA A 129 -15.46 14.85 3.62
N THR A 130 -16.20 13.82 3.26
CA THR A 130 -17.66 13.75 3.47
C THR A 130 -18.08 12.37 3.95
N LEU A 131 -19.30 12.28 4.46
CA LEU A 131 -19.90 11.04 4.94
C LEU A 131 -21.17 10.73 4.14
N ALA A 132 -21.44 9.43 4.00
CA ALA A 132 -22.73 8.95 3.55
C ALA A 132 -23.20 7.82 4.46
N ILE A 133 -24.46 7.80 4.78
CA ILE A 133 -25.07 6.87 5.73
C ILE A 133 -26.21 6.09 5.12
N SER A 134 -26.35 4.85 5.55
CA SER A 134 -27.58 4.06 5.50
C SER A 134 -28.05 3.77 6.92
N ASN A 135 -29.08 2.95 7.07
CA ASN A 135 -29.57 2.58 8.41
C ASN A 135 -28.52 1.84 9.26
N HIS A 136 -27.51 1.21 8.64
CA HIS A 136 -26.56 0.32 9.32
C HIS A 136 -25.11 0.64 9.04
N ARG A 137 -24.81 1.49 8.05
CA ARG A 137 -23.44 1.72 7.58
C ARG A 137 -23.13 3.21 7.43
N ILE A 138 -21.90 3.56 7.78
CA ILE A 138 -21.34 4.88 7.56
C ILE A 138 -20.15 4.77 6.61
N LEU A 139 -20.26 5.38 5.44
CA LEU A 139 -19.22 5.45 4.45
C LEU A 139 -18.50 6.78 4.55
N PHE A 140 -17.17 6.71 4.59
CA PHE A 140 -16.28 7.84 4.72
C PHE A 140 -15.57 8.07 3.40
N TYR A 141 -15.81 9.21 2.78
CA TYR A 141 -15.27 9.60 1.49
C TYR A 141 -14.29 10.76 1.62
N VAL A 142 -13.30 10.79 0.73
CA VAL A 142 -12.34 11.88 0.59
C VAL A 142 -12.23 12.29 -0.87
N GLN A 143 -12.14 13.60 -1.14
CA GLN A 143 -11.95 14.12 -2.48
C GLN A 143 -10.56 13.71 -3.00
N SER A 144 -10.50 13.18 -4.22
CA SER A 144 -9.26 12.84 -4.91
C SER A 144 -9.36 13.13 -6.40
N ASP A 145 -8.29 13.70 -6.97
CA ASP A 145 -8.20 13.97 -8.41
C ASP A 145 -7.54 12.79 -9.17
N GLU A 146 -7.22 11.71 -8.48
CA GLU A 146 -6.53 10.54 -9.03
C GLU A 146 -7.52 9.45 -9.47
N ASN A 147 -7.12 8.66 -10.46
CA ASN A 147 -7.89 7.49 -10.88
C ASN A 147 -7.67 6.35 -9.89
N ILE A 148 -8.70 6.04 -9.12
CA ILE A 148 -8.71 4.97 -8.12
C ILE A 148 -9.72 3.91 -8.55
N TYR A 149 -9.30 2.64 -8.49
CA TYR A 149 -10.08 1.50 -8.96
C TYR A 149 -10.46 0.56 -7.80
N ASN A 150 -11.42 -0.31 -8.04
CA ASN A 150 -11.87 -1.37 -7.13
C ASN A 150 -12.43 -0.90 -5.78
N ILE A 151 -12.71 0.39 -5.63
CA ILE A 151 -13.44 0.94 -4.48
C ILE A 151 -14.51 1.93 -4.94
N PRO A 152 -15.63 2.06 -4.22
CA PRO A 152 -16.70 2.98 -4.59
C PRO A 152 -16.25 4.43 -4.56
N PHE A 153 -16.76 5.21 -5.51
CA PHE A 153 -16.60 6.65 -5.52
C PHE A 153 -17.94 7.34 -5.84
N ARG A 154 -18.00 8.61 -5.57
CA ARG A 154 -19.14 9.49 -5.88
C ARG A 154 -18.65 10.74 -6.58
N MET A 155 -19.49 11.27 -7.47
CA MET A 155 -19.27 12.59 -8.07
C MET A 155 -20.14 13.61 -7.33
N ARG A 156 -19.53 14.73 -6.91
CA ARG A 156 -20.20 15.85 -6.30
C ARG A 156 -19.57 17.14 -6.79
N ASP A 157 -20.35 18.06 -7.35
CA ASP A 157 -19.89 19.34 -7.85
C ASP A 157 -18.68 19.24 -8.80
N GLY A 158 -18.69 18.20 -9.67
CA GLY A 158 -17.60 17.91 -10.61
C GLY A 158 -16.34 17.29 -10.00
N LYS A 159 -16.32 17.05 -8.69
CA LYS A 159 -15.20 16.41 -7.96
C LYS A 159 -15.50 14.94 -7.65
N GLN A 160 -14.46 14.11 -7.70
CA GLN A 160 -14.53 12.71 -7.30
C GLN A 160 -14.28 12.58 -5.78
N TYR A 161 -15.13 11.81 -5.10
CA TYR A 161 -14.95 11.43 -3.70
C TYR A 161 -14.84 9.92 -3.58
N VAL A 162 -13.72 9.42 -3.08
CA VAL A 162 -13.36 8.01 -3.02
C VAL A 162 -13.58 7.46 -1.61
N CYS A 163 -14.17 6.27 -1.47
CA CYS A 163 -14.51 5.68 -0.18
C CYS A 163 -13.29 5.09 0.54
N LEU A 164 -12.88 5.69 1.66
CA LEU A 164 -11.71 5.26 2.44
C LEU A 164 -11.94 4.01 3.30
N ASN A 165 -13.18 3.72 3.65
CA ASN A 165 -13.51 2.63 4.60
C ASN A 165 -14.36 1.50 3.99
N TYR A 166 -14.43 1.39 2.66
CA TYR A 166 -15.20 0.35 1.98
C TYR A 166 -14.78 -1.06 2.42
N HIS A 167 -13.47 -1.28 2.58
CA HIS A 167 -12.88 -2.55 3.00
C HIS A 167 -13.39 -3.07 4.36
N ASP A 168 -13.93 -2.20 5.20
CA ASP A 168 -14.45 -2.58 6.52
C ASP A 168 -15.81 -3.30 6.44
N TYR A 169 -16.48 -3.26 5.28
CA TYR A 169 -17.82 -3.84 5.10
C TYR A 169 -17.87 -5.07 4.17
N GLY A 170 -16.72 -5.48 3.62
CA GLY A 170 -16.66 -6.55 2.65
C GLY A 170 -17.30 -6.15 1.32
N SER A 171 -18.51 -6.60 1.05
CA SER A 171 -19.29 -6.20 -0.13
C SER A 171 -20.53 -5.38 0.27
N ILE A 172 -20.86 -4.38 -0.55
CA ILE A 172 -22.07 -3.57 -0.42
C ILE A 172 -22.85 -3.65 -1.73
N ASP A 173 -24.11 -4.06 -1.64
CA ASP A 173 -25.06 -4.02 -2.76
C ASP A 173 -25.70 -2.63 -2.83
N PHE A 174 -25.11 -1.73 -3.60
CA PHE A 174 -25.57 -0.36 -3.76
C PHE A 174 -26.94 -0.23 -4.49
N ASP A 175 -27.40 -1.28 -5.12
CA ASP A 175 -28.74 -1.31 -5.74
C ASP A 175 -29.82 -1.48 -4.68
N LYS A 176 -29.54 -2.26 -3.65
CA LYS A 176 -30.44 -2.54 -2.54
C LYS A 176 -30.30 -1.56 -1.37
N GLU A 177 -29.05 -1.18 -1.04
CA GLU A 177 -28.78 -0.29 0.07
C GLU A 177 -28.50 1.14 -0.40
N LYS A 178 -29.40 2.05 -0.09
CA LYS A 178 -29.28 3.45 -0.44
C LYS A 178 -28.57 4.24 0.65
N PHE A 179 -27.62 5.07 0.22
CA PHE A 179 -26.83 5.92 1.10
C PHE A 179 -27.21 7.39 0.89
N THR A 180 -27.50 8.07 1.97
CA THR A 180 -27.76 9.52 1.99
C THR A 180 -26.51 10.25 2.43
N GLU A 181 -26.13 11.31 1.71
CA GLU A 181 -25.02 12.16 2.08
C GLU A 181 -25.33 12.98 3.33
N VAL A 182 -24.34 13.11 4.23
CA VAL A 182 -24.43 13.96 5.41
C VAL A 182 -23.77 15.30 5.10
N ALA A 183 -24.60 16.34 4.92
CA ALA A 183 -24.16 17.67 4.51
C ALA A 183 -23.65 18.49 5.70
N ILE A 184 -22.41 18.26 6.14
CA ILE A 184 -21.72 19.08 7.14
C ILE A 184 -20.71 19.98 6.46
N LYS A 185 -20.82 21.28 6.69
CA LYS A 185 -19.85 22.25 6.15
C LYS A 185 -18.58 22.26 7.00
N THR A 186 -17.45 21.98 6.35
CA THR A 186 -16.12 22.05 6.93
C THR A 186 -15.31 23.09 6.11
N PRO A 187 -15.43 24.40 6.40
CA PRO A 187 -14.96 25.48 5.51
C PRO A 187 -13.47 25.43 5.21
N ASP A 188 -12.65 24.91 6.14
CA ASP A 188 -11.19 24.83 5.99
C ASP A 188 -10.72 23.53 5.29
N ALA A 189 -11.65 22.61 4.99
CA ALA A 189 -11.36 21.30 4.43
C ALA A 189 -11.52 21.32 2.89
N GLN A 190 -10.49 21.73 2.17
CA GLN A 190 -10.54 21.90 0.72
C GLN A 190 -9.44 21.13 -0.04
N LYS A 191 -8.52 20.49 0.69
CA LYS A 191 -7.39 19.78 0.09
C LYS A 191 -7.84 18.43 -0.47
N ALA A 192 -7.51 18.18 -1.75
CA ALA A 192 -7.60 16.86 -2.34
C ALA A 192 -6.64 15.87 -1.65
N PHE A 193 -7.06 14.62 -1.55
CA PHE A 193 -6.26 13.52 -1.02
C PHE A 193 -5.51 12.82 -2.15
N SER A 194 -4.21 12.63 -1.99
CA SER A 194 -3.40 11.86 -2.91
C SER A 194 -3.14 10.46 -2.39
N TYR A 195 -3.37 9.47 -3.25
CA TYR A 195 -3.01 8.08 -2.97
C TYR A 195 -1.56 7.73 -3.35
N LYS A 196 -0.78 8.69 -3.89
CA LYS A 196 0.62 8.44 -4.23
C LYS A 196 1.45 8.19 -2.97
N VAL A 197 2.05 7.00 -2.89
CA VAL A 197 3.03 6.68 -1.85
C VAL A 197 4.41 7.01 -2.38
N THR A 198 5.03 8.05 -1.81
CA THR A 198 6.32 8.60 -2.24
C THR A 198 7.45 8.29 -1.28
N SER A 199 7.12 7.86 -0.07
CA SER A 199 8.06 7.44 0.97
C SER A 199 7.41 6.41 1.88
N LEU A 200 8.22 5.50 2.43
CA LEU A 200 7.79 4.61 3.52
C LEU A 200 8.28 5.19 4.86
N PRO A 201 7.65 4.81 5.98
CA PRO A 201 8.05 5.27 7.31
C PRO A 201 9.52 4.97 7.62
N GLY A 202 10.11 5.76 8.50
CA GLY A 202 11.43 5.51 9.07
C GLY A 202 11.37 4.42 10.15
N PHE A 203 11.01 3.19 9.77
CA PHE A 203 10.97 2.06 10.70
C PHE A 203 12.23 1.92 11.53
N THR A 204 12.13 1.41 12.76
CA THR A 204 13.31 1.10 13.56
C THR A 204 14.08 -0.07 12.97
N THR A 205 15.40 -0.07 13.10
CA THR A 205 16.24 -1.16 12.57
C THR A 205 15.88 -2.52 13.20
N ALA A 206 15.36 -2.53 14.43
CA ALA A 206 14.93 -3.74 15.12
C ALA A 206 13.65 -4.35 14.55
N ASP A 207 12.85 -3.58 13.79
CA ASP A 207 11.61 -4.06 13.18
C ASP A 207 11.84 -4.81 11.84
N TYR A 208 13.10 -4.85 11.36
CA TYR A 208 13.44 -5.55 10.14
C TYR A 208 13.88 -6.99 10.41
N GLU A 209 13.39 -7.88 9.57
CA GLU A 209 13.79 -9.29 9.52
C GLU A 209 14.71 -9.52 8.32
N GLU A 210 15.76 -10.35 8.50
CA GLU A 210 16.62 -10.74 7.38
C GLU A 210 15.99 -11.93 6.65
N LYS A 211 15.81 -11.81 5.34
CA LYS A 211 15.31 -12.86 4.46
C LYS A 211 16.37 -13.24 3.45
N ASP A 212 16.64 -14.54 3.33
CA ASP A 212 17.47 -15.08 2.25
C ASP A 212 16.66 -15.15 0.95
N ILE A 213 17.10 -14.43 -0.08
CA ILE A 213 16.53 -14.45 -1.43
C ILE A 213 17.58 -15.01 -2.36
N SER A 214 17.23 -16.01 -3.17
CA SER A 214 18.15 -16.61 -4.12
C SER A 214 17.52 -16.81 -5.48
N PHE A 215 18.34 -16.79 -6.52
CA PHE A 215 17.95 -17.16 -7.87
C PHE A 215 19.15 -17.67 -8.66
N ASN A 216 18.86 -18.43 -9.72
CA ASN A 216 19.86 -18.89 -10.65
C ASN A 216 19.94 -17.95 -11.87
N TYR A 217 21.16 -17.49 -12.20
CA TYR A 217 21.45 -16.77 -13.43
C TYR A 217 22.36 -17.62 -14.29
N TYR A 218 21.75 -18.27 -15.28
CA TYR A 218 22.38 -19.34 -16.10
C TYR A 218 22.92 -20.47 -15.21
N GLN A 219 24.22 -20.60 -15.03
CA GLN A 219 24.85 -21.67 -14.25
C GLN A 219 25.37 -21.19 -12.88
N THR A 220 24.99 -19.98 -12.46
CA THR A 220 25.49 -19.37 -11.22
C THR A 220 24.33 -19.06 -10.29
N ASP A 221 24.43 -19.56 -9.06
CA ASP A 221 23.48 -19.23 -7.99
C ASP A 221 23.90 -17.93 -7.29
N TYR A 222 22.93 -17.05 -7.11
CA TYR A 222 23.09 -15.79 -6.42
C TYR A 222 22.22 -15.77 -5.16
N HIS A 223 22.78 -15.27 -4.06
CA HIS A 223 22.14 -15.20 -2.76
C HIS A 223 22.21 -13.78 -2.22
N PHE A 224 21.10 -13.33 -1.63
CA PHE A 224 20.96 -12.00 -1.05
C PHE A 224 20.36 -12.12 0.34
N LYS A 225 20.97 -11.45 1.31
CA LYS A 225 20.37 -11.21 2.61
C LYS A 225 19.70 -9.85 2.59
N VAL A 226 18.38 -9.85 2.54
CA VAL A 226 17.59 -8.62 2.40
C VAL A 226 16.85 -8.35 3.69
N LYS A 227 16.98 -7.14 4.21
CA LYS A 227 16.23 -6.68 5.37
C LYS A 227 14.86 -6.22 4.91
N LEU A 228 13.81 -6.82 5.46
CA LEU A 228 12.42 -6.56 5.11
C LEU A 228 11.61 -6.25 6.37
N ASN A 229 10.71 -5.28 6.29
CA ASN A 229 9.84 -4.92 7.41
C ASN A 229 8.42 -5.44 7.22
N PRO A 230 7.93 -6.40 8.04
CA PRO A 230 6.57 -6.94 7.92
C PRO A 230 5.45 -5.89 8.03
N GLN A 231 5.71 -4.73 8.66
CA GLN A 231 4.73 -3.65 8.79
C GLN A 231 4.35 -3.02 7.45
N VAL A 232 5.18 -3.18 6.40
CA VAL A 232 4.86 -2.75 5.04
C VAL A 232 3.54 -3.41 4.55
N LYS A 233 3.32 -4.69 4.87
CA LYS A 233 2.05 -5.37 4.58
C LYS A 233 0.86 -4.66 5.23
N THR A 234 1.03 -4.14 6.45
CA THR A 234 -0.02 -3.42 7.17
C THR A 234 -0.34 -2.08 6.50
N ILE A 235 0.67 -1.37 5.99
CA ILE A 235 0.49 -0.10 5.27
C ILE A 235 -0.38 -0.32 4.03
N PHE A 236 -0.14 -1.39 3.27
CA PHE A 236 -0.82 -1.65 2.01
C PHE A 236 -2.02 -2.61 2.10
N THR A 237 -2.39 -3.12 3.29
CA THR A 237 -3.52 -4.07 3.46
C THR A 237 -4.81 -3.57 2.81
N ASN A 238 -5.13 -2.28 2.94
CA ASN A 238 -6.33 -1.65 2.42
C ASN A 238 -6.03 -0.55 1.39
N TYR A 239 -4.83 -0.56 0.84
CA TYR A 239 -4.46 0.35 -0.23
C TYR A 239 -5.25 -0.03 -1.49
N PRO A 240 -5.88 0.95 -2.17
CA PRO A 240 -6.68 0.64 -3.35
C PRO A 240 -5.80 0.37 -4.57
N VAL A 241 -6.42 -0.11 -5.63
CA VAL A 241 -5.78 -0.15 -6.94
C VAL A 241 -5.69 1.27 -7.49
N VAL A 242 -4.48 1.79 -7.62
CA VAL A 242 -4.16 3.11 -8.17
C VAL A 242 -3.72 3.00 -9.63
N ASP A 243 -3.56 4.15 -10.31
CA ASP A 243 -2.98 4.16 -11.65
C ASP A 243 -1.55 3.61 -11.69
N TYR A 244 -1.11 3.17 -12.86
CA TYR A 244 0.21 2.56 -13.02
C TYR A 244 1.36 3.51 -12.69
N ALA A 245 1.22 4.83 -12.93
CA ALA A 245 2.26 5.79 -12.58
C ALA A 245 2.46 5.87 -11.07
N SER A 246 1.39 5.86 -10.29
CA SER A 246 1.44 5.82 -8.82
C SER A 246 1.99 4.48 -8.32
N TYR A 247 1.50 3.38 -8.88
CA TYR A 247 1.85 2.02 -8.47
C TYR A 247 3.34 1.68 -8.69
N PHE A 248 3.86 1.92 -9.90
CA PHE A 248 5.24 1.57 -10.28
C PHE A 248 6.31 2.45 -9.62
N ASN A 249 5.92 3.54 -8.98
CA ASN A 249 6.84 4.43 -8.29
C ASN A 249 6.80 4.32 -6.76
N ILE A 250 6.09 3.34 -6.20
CA ILE A 250 6.15 3.05 -4.76
C ILE A 250 7.58 2.64 -4.38
N PRO A 251 8.23 3.33 -3.42
CA PRO A 251 9.62 3.06 -3.08
C PRO A 251 9.79 1.85 -2.16
N LEU A 252 11.02 1.36 -2.05
CA LEU A 252 11.43 0.48 -0.96
C LEU A 252 11.68 1.29 0.32
N SER A 253 11.51 0.65 1.47
CA SER A 253 11.94 1.22 2.74
C SER A 253 13.47 1.32 2.80
N LYS A 254 13.98 2.19 3.67
CA LYS A 254 15.41 2.55 3.73
C LYS A 254 16.33 1.34 3.90
N GLU A 255 16.03 0.46 4.85
CA GLU A 255 16.89 -0.70 5.12
C GLU A 255 16.76 -1.77 4.04
N THR A 256 15.56 -1.95 3.47
CA THR A 256 15.36 -2.85 2.33
C THR A 256 16.17 -2.36 1.12
N TYR A 257 16.09 -1.08 0.80
CA TYR A 257 16.89 -0.48 -0.26
C TYR A 257 18.39 -0.68 -0.01
N SER A 258 18.86 -0.37 1.19
CA SER A 258 20.27 -0.41 1.55
C SER A 258 20.87 -1.82 1.57
N SER A 259 20.06 -2.85 1.84
CA SER A 259 20.51 -4.25 1.81
C SER A 259 20.43 -4.88 0.41
N LEU A 260 19.45 -4.51 -0.42
CA LEU A 260 19.22 -5.10 -1.73
C LEU A 260 19.99 -4.40 -2.86
N ILE A 261 19.80 -3.07 -3.03
CA ILE A 261 20.27 -2.35 -4.21
C ILE A 261 21.80 -2.35 -4.35
N PRO A 262 22.61 -2.09 -3.30
CA PRO A 262 24.06 -2.18 -3.39
C PRO A 262 24.55 -3.60 -3.73
N SER A 263 23.88 -4.64 -3.23
CA SER A 263 24.22 -6.04 -3.50
C SER A 263 23.96 -6.41 -4.96
N LEU A 264 22.82 -5.97 -5.52
CA LEU A 264 22.54 -6.12 -6.95
C LEU A 264 23.57 -5.36 -7.80
N LYS A 265 23.86 -4.09 -7.49
CA LYS A 265 24.85 -3.27 -8.20
C LYS A 265 26.25 -3.91 -8.19
N LYS A 266 26.64 -4.55 -7.08
CA LYS A 266 27.91 -5.27 -6.98
C LYS A 266 27.98 -6.42 -7.98
N ASN A 267 26.91 -7.22 -8.10
CA ASN A 267 26.86 -8.37 -9.02
C ASN A 267 26.80 -7.94 -10.49
N LEU A 268 26.24 -6.76 -10.76
CA LEU A 268 26.15 -6.18 -12.10
C LEU A 268 27.44 -5.53 -12.59
N LYS A 269 28.43 -5.37 -11.71
CA LYS A 269 29.70 -4.71 -12.06
C LYS A 269 30.43 -5.49 -13.17
N GLY A 270 30.72 -4.82 -14.28
CA GLY A 270 31.35 -5.41 -15.46
C GLY A 270 30.38 -6.01 -16.48
N MET A 271 29.10 -6.12 -16.19
CA MET A 271 28.09 -6.48 -17.19
C MET A 271 27.76 -5.27 -18.08
N ASN A 272 27.54 -5.52 -19.37
CA ASN A 272 26.96 -4.51 -20.23
C ASN A 272 25.47 -4.31 -19.88
N THR A 273 24.88 -3.18 -20.28
CA THR A 273 23.49 -2.80 -19.94
C THR A 273 22.47 -3.89 -20.28
N LYS A 274 22.58 -4.54 -21.46
CA LYS A 274 21.68 -5.63 -21.84
C LYS A 274 21.72 -6.79 -20.85
N ASN A 275 22.92 -7.28 -20.53
CA ASN A 275 23.09 -8.42 -19.63
C ASN A 275 22.69 -8.06 -18.19
N GLY A 276 22.93 -6.82 -17.77
CA GLY A 276 22.49 -6.36 -16.46
C GLY A 276 20.97 -6.26 -16.34
N VAL A 277 20.28 -5.77 -17.38
CA VAL A 277 18.81 -5.76 -17.42
C VAL A 277 18.26 -7.20 -17.47
N ASP A 278 18.90 -8.10 -18.22
CA ASP A 278 18.56 -9.53 -18.24
C ASP A 278 18.73 -10.18 -16.85
N TYR A 279 19.80 -9.84 -16.15
CA TYR A 279 20.03 -10.30 -14.78
C TYR A 279 18.91 -9.84 -13.82
N LEU A 280 18.50 -8.57 -13.87
CA LEU A 280 17.42 -8.04 -13.06
C LEU A 280 16.06 -8.68 -13.43
N MET A 281 15.83 -8.91 -14.72
CA MET A 281 14.64 -9.60 -15.21
C MET A 281 14.56 -11.03 -14.65
N ARG A 282 15.67 -11.77 -14.68
CA ARG A 282 15.76 -13.14 -14.15
C ARG A 282 15.70 -13.18 -12.62
N PHE A 283 16.29 -12.22 -11.92
CA PHE A 283 16.08 -12.06 -10.47
C PHE A 283 14.59 -11.98 -10.16
N THR A 284 13.87 -11.07 -10.81
CA THR A 284 12.42 -10.91 -10.60
C THR A 284 11.65 -12.18 -10.98
N ARG A 285 12.07 -12.88 -12.04
CA ARG A 285 11.40 -14.08 -12.55
C ARG A 285 11.58 -15.30 -11.66
N TYR A 286 12.77 -15.51 -11.10
CA TYR A 286 13.13 -16.78 -10.47
C TYR A 286 13.33 -16.73 -8.96
N ALA A 287 13.46 -15.54 -8.37
CA ALA A 287 13.62 -15.42 -6.93
C ALA A 287 12.30 -15.61 -6.14
N PHE A 288 11.15 -15.63 -6.83
CA PHE A 288 9.83 -15.70 -6.22
C PHE A 288 8.95 -16.73 -6.90
N LEU A 289 8.02 -17.32 -6.13
CA LEU A 289 7.00 -18.21 -6.67
C LEU A 289 5.97 -17.41 -7.48
N PHE A 290 5.46 -18.00 -8.56
CA PHE A 290 4.33 -17.42 -9.28
C PHE A 290 3.03 -17.89 -8.63
N GLU A 291 2.20 -16.94 -8.22
CA GLU A 291 0.87 -17.21 -7.68
C GLU A 291 -0.07 -16.07 -8.06
N LYS A 292 -1.30 -16.41 -8.43
CA LYS A 292 -2.32 -15.40 -8.74
C LYS A 292 -2.87 -14.80 -7.47
N ASP A 293 -3.19 -13.54 -7.50
CA ASP A 293 -3.74 -12.79 -6.36
C ASP A 293 -5.04 -13.41 -5.83
N THR A 294 -5.91 -13.88 -6.72
CA THR A 294 -7.16 -14.56 -6.33
C THR A 294 -6.90 -15.82 -5.50
N ASP A 295 -5.82 -16.54 -5.77
CA ASP A 295 -5.45 -17.75 -5.04
C ASP A 295 -4.74 -17.41 -3.72
N ALA A 296 -3.89 -16.38 -3.72
CA ALA A 296 -3.13 -15.92 -2.57
C ALA A 296 -3.95 -15.07 -1.58
N PHE A 297 -4.80 -14.18 -2.08
CA PHE A 297 -5.51 -13.17 -1.28
C PHE A 297 -7.04 -13.21 -1.39
N GLY A 298 -7.58 -14.09 -2.23
CA GLY A 298 -9.03 -14.16 -2.51
C GLY A 298 -9.58 -12.97 -3.29
N LYS A 299 -8.74 -12.05 -3.75
CA LYS A 299 -9.08 -10.85 -4.53
C LYS A 299 -7.85 -10.33 -5.27
N GLU A 300 -8.07 -9.50 -6.30
CA GLU A 300 -7.01 -8.74 -6.94
C GLU A 300 -6.34 -7.78 -5.95
N LYS A 301 -5.00 -7.77 -5.93
CA LYS A 301 -4.19 -6.92 -5.08
C LYS A 301 -2.89 -6.55 -5.80
N ARG A 302 -2.64 -5.28 -6.01
CA ARG A 302 -1.34 -4.81 -6.51
C ARG A 302 -0.36 -4.68 -5.35
N MET A 303 0.68 -5.51 -5.34
CA MET A 303 1.72 -5.47 -4.32
C MET A 303 2.80 -4.45 -4.68
N SER A 304 3.17 -3.62 -3.71
CA SER A 304 4.37 -2.77 -3.84
C SER A 304 5.63 -3.63 -4.07
N PRO A 305 6.71 -3.07 -4.63
CA PRO A 305 7.97 -3.81 -4.82
C PRO A 305 8.47 -4.49 -3.53
N GLU A 306 8.32 -3.86 -2.36
CA GLU A 306 8.71 -4.46 -1.08
C GLU A 306 7.76 -5.58 -0.62
N GLU A 307 6.46 -5.47 -0.91
CA GLU A 307 5.53 -6.57 -0.63
C GLU A 307 5.88 -7.82 -1.45
N THR A 308 6.27 -7.68 -2.72
CA THR A 308 6.75 -8.80 -3.55
C THR A 308 7.94 -9.51 -2.90
N LEU A 309 8.90 -8.76 -2.36
CA LEU A 309 10.03 -9.32 -1.60
C LEU A 309 9.58 -10.02 -0.32
N LEU A 310 8.61 -9.44 0.40
CA LEU A 310 8.09 -9.94 1.68
C LEU A 310 7.26 -11.22 1.52
N TYR A 311 6.33 -11.26 0.56
CA TYR A 311 5.47 -12.43 0.37
C TYR A 311 6.23 -13.61 -0.25
N GLY A 312 7.21 -13.34 -1.11
CA GLY A 312 7.99 -14.38 -1.80
C GLY A 312 7.22 -15.07 -2.91
N GLN A 313 6.06 -14.55 -3.26
CA GLN A 313 5.20 -14.97 -4.37
C GLN A 313 4.55 -13.73 -4.99
N SER A 314 4.20 -13.79 -6.25
CA SER A 314 3.66 -12.64 -6.99
C SER A 314 3.08 -13.05 -8.32
N ASP A 315 2.18 -12.23 -8.85
CA ASP A 315 1.66 -12.37 -10.20
C ASP A 315 2.45 -11.54 -11.24
N CYS A 316 1.88 -11.30 -12.41
CA CYS A 316 2.56 -10.59 -13.50
C CYS A 316 2.68 -9.08 -13.26
N GLU A 317 1.68 -8.44 -12.64
CA GLU A 317 1.69 -7.00 -12.37
C GLU A 317 2.75 -6.64 -11.32
N ASP A 318 2.82 -7.42 -10.25
CA ASP A 318 3.78 -7.24 -9.16
C ASP A 318 5.22 -7.42 -9.61
N ARG A 319 5.46 -8.45 -10.47
CA ARG A 319 6.77 -8.69 -11.06
C ARG A 319 7.18 -7.57 -12.00
N ALA A 320 6.24 -7.08 -12.79
CA ALA A 320 6.49 -5.92 -13.65
C ALA A 320 6.85 -4.68 -12.81
N ALA A 321 6.17 -4.45 -11.68
CA ALA A 321 6.45 -3.34 -10.78
C ALA A 321 7.83 -3.46 -10.12
N LEU A 322 8.19 -4.64 -9.59
CA LEU A 322 9.52 -4.86 -9.00
C LEU A 322 10.63 -4.72 -10.05
N PHE A 323 10.47 -5.32 -11.22
CA PHE A 323 11.46 -5.22 -12.30
C PHE A 323 11.64 -3.76 -12.77
N PHE A 324 10.53 -3.06 -12.99
CA PHE A 324 10.55 -1.64 -13.34
C PHE A 324 11.31 -0.83 -12.30
N TYR A 325 11.01 -1.03 -11.01
CA TYR A 325 11.69 -0.36 -9.91
C TYR A 325 13.20 -0.60 -9.95
N LEU A 326 13.62 -1.86 -10.09
CA LEU A 326 15.04 -2.23 -10.13
C LEU A 326 15.79 -1.62 -11.33
N VAL A 327 15.18 -1.62 -12.52
CA VAL A 327 15.80 -1.01 -13.72
C VAL A 327 15.89 0.50 -13.56
N LYS A 328 14.85 1.15 -13.02
CA LYS A 328 14.83 2.58 -12.71
C LYS A 328 15.97 2.95 -11.75
N GLU A 329 16.08 2.25 -10.60
CA GLU A 329 17.04 2.58 -9.55
C GLU A 329 18.51 2.28 -9.91
N ILE A 330 18.73 1.29 -10.76
CA ILE A 330 20.08 0.82 -11.06
C ILE A 330 20.62 1.40 -12.35
N TYR A 331 19.80 1.46 -13.40
CA TYR A 331 20.19 1.90 -14.73
C TYR A 331 19.59 3.22 -15.18
N ASN A 332 18.49 3.65 -14.55
CA ASN A 332 17.75 4.85 -14.94
C ASN A 332 17.43 4.92 -16.44
N LEU A 333 16.98 3.81 -17.04
CA LEU A 333 16.66 3.70 -18.46
C LEU A 333 15.21 4.12 -18.73
N PRO A 334 14.90 4.72 -19.89
CA PRO A 334 13.52 4.94 -20.32
C PRO A 334 12.79 3.61 -20.48
N MET A 335 11.57 3.54 -19.96
CA MET A 335 10.72 2.35 -19.99
C MET A 335 9.29 2.68 -20.33
N ILE A 336 8.58 1.72 -20.91
CA ILE A 336 7.13 1.73 -21.06
C ILE A 336 6.53 0.49 -20.44
N VAL A 337 5.36 0.66 -19.82
CA VAL A 337 4.56 -0.43 -19.26
C VAL A 337 3.50 -0.80 -20.29
N LEU A 338 3.45 -2.07 -20.65
CA LEU A 338 2.53 -2.64 -21.63
C LEU A 338 1.47 -3.45 -20.92
N ALA A 339 0.23 -3.01 -20.97
CA ALA A 339 -0.92 -3.77 -20.46
C ALA A 339 -1.63 -4.51 -21.60
N TYR A 340 -1.68 -5.82 -21.49
CA TYR A 340 -2.47 -6.74 -22.31
C TYR A 340 -3.75 -7.12 -21.53
N PRO A 341 -4.77 -7.72 -22.16
CA PRO A 341 -6.03 -8.03 -21.46
C PRO A 341 -5.89 -8.89 -20.18
N LYS A 342 -4.81 -9.66 -20.06
CA LYS A 342 -4.57 -10.56 -18.90
C LYS A 342 -3.10 -10.60 -18.50
N HIS A 343 -2.33 -9.59 -18.86
CA HIS A 343 -0.89 -9.62 -18.63
C HIS A 343 -0.30 -8.21 -18.66
N VAL A 344 0.70 -7.99 -17.82
CA VAL A 344 1.48 -6.75 -17.81
C VAL A 344 2.96 -7.08 -17.99
N THR A 345 3.64 -6.36 -18.86
CA THR A 345 5.08 -6.50 -19.08
C THR A 345 5.74 -5.15 -19.30
N ILE A 346 7.07 -5.14 -19.32
CA ILE A 346 7.90 -3.94 -19.47
C ILE A 346 8.66 -3.98 -20.79
N ALA A 347 8.80 -2.81 -21.43
CA ALA A 347 9.76 -2.66 -22.49
C ALA A 347 10.75 -1.53 -22.15
N VAL A 348 12.04 -1.81 -22.34
CA VAL A 348 13.16 -0.95 -21.97
C VAL A 348 13.80 -0.37 -23.23
N LYS A 349 14.13 0.93 -23.21
CA LYS A 349 14.86 1.57 -24.29
C LYS A 349 16.36 1.38 -24.08
N PHE A 350 17.00 0.68 -25.01
CA PHE A 350 18.45 0.53 -25.10
C PHE A 350 19.00 1.43 -26.22
N ASP A 351 20.31 1.67 -26.22
CA ASP A 351 20.98 2.43 -27.29
C ASP A 351 20.71 1.82 -28.67
N LYS A 352 20.71 0.50 -28.75
CA LYS A 352 20.30 -0.26 -29.94
C LYS A 352 19.16 -1.21 -29.54
N PRO A 353 18.07 -1.24 -30.32
CA PRO A 353 16.95 -2.16 -30.02
C PRO A 353 17.43 -3.62 -30.07
N ILE A 354 16.91 -4.45 -29.18
CA ILE A 354 17.25 -5.86 -29.01
C ILE A 354 15.99 -6.68 -29.31
N GLY A 355 16.07 -7.61 -30.24
CA GLY A 355 14.98 -8.53 -30.57
C GLY A 355 13.69 -7.83 -31.00
N HIS A 356 12.55 -8.25 -30.45
CA HIS A 356 11.26 -7.61 -30.71
C HIS A 356 11.20 -6.24 -30.05
N ALA A 357 11.02 -5.20 -30.86
CA ALA A 357 10.93 -3.84 -30.39
C ALA A 357 9.52 -3.25 -30.59
N ILE A 358 9.01 -2.64 -29.53
CA ILE A 358 7.79 -1.85 -29.53
C ILE A 358 8.16 -0.41 -29.95
N VAL A 359 7.48 0.13 -30.93
CA VAL A 359 7.65 1.54 -31.35
C VAL A 359 6.61 2.38 -30.62
N TYR A 360 7.07 3.34 -29.85
CA TYR A 360 6.21 4.28 -29.14
C TYR A 360 6.81 5.70 -29.23
N ASN A 361 6.03 6.66 -29.69
CA ASN A 361 6.45 8.05 -29.89
C ASN A 361 7.82 8.17 -30.59
N GLY A 362 8.01 7.42 -31.70
CA GLY A 362 9.25 7.42 -32.50
C GLY A 362 10.46 6.74 -31.86
N SER A 363 10.36 6.25 -30.62
CA SER A 363 11.41 5.49 -29.94
C SER A 363 11.13 3.99 -29.97
N LYS A 364 12.19 3.19 -29.95
CA LYS A 364 12.12 1.72 -29.93
C LYS A 364 12.45 1.19 -28.53
N TYR A 365 11.56 0.37 -27.99
CA TYR A 365 11.70 -0.26 -26.69
C TYR A 365 11.73 -1.78 -26.84
N SER A 366 12.71 -2.46 -26.28
CA SER A 366 12.84 -3.92 -26.32
C SER A 366 12.06 -4.55 -25.17
N VAL A 367 11.22 -5.54 -25.45
CA VAL A 367 10.41 -6.21 -24.43
C VAL A 367 11.30 -6.96 -23.44
N CYS A 368 10.96 -6.83 -22.17
CA CYS A 368 11.59 -7.53 -21.05
C CYS A 368 10.47 -8.19 -20.23
N GLU A 369 10.39 -9.53 -20.26
CA GLU A 369 9.33 -10.28 -19.61
C GLU A 369 9.75 -10.79 -18.23
N PRO A 370 9.34 -10.13 -17.12
CA PRO A 370 9.74 -10.52 -15.77
C PRO A 370 8.93 -11.66 -15.18
N THR A 371 7.85 -12.09 -15.86
CA THR A 371 7.00 -13.19 -15.41
C THR A 371 7.53 -14.52 -15.93
N PRO A 372 7.57 -15.61 -15.11
CA PRO A 372 7.94 -16.94 -15.57
C PRO A 372 7.03 -17.42 -16.71
N GLN A 373 7.61 -17.96 -17.74
CA GLN A 373 6.91 -18.51 -18.88
C GLN A 373 7.39 -19.96 -19.11
N ARG A 374 6.68 -20.69 -19.97
CA ARG A 374 7.11 -22.03 -20.36
C ARG A 374 8.53 -22.04 -20.92
N ASP A 375 8.86 -21.02 -21.74
CA ASP A 375 10.16 -20.82 -22.33
C ASP A 375 10.93 -19.76 -21.54
N ASP A 376 12.25 -19.92 -21.41
CA ASP A 376 13.12 -18.95 -20.76
C ASP A 376 13.42 -17.78 -21.71
N LEU A 377 12.53 -16.78 -21.70
CA LEU A 377 12.61 -15.62 -22.58
C LEU A 377 13.78 -14.70 -22.21
N GLN A 378 14.57 -14.31 -23.20
CA GLN A 378 15.64 -13.32 -23.09
C GLN A 378 15.09 -11.90 -23.37
N VAL A 379 15.88 -10.89 -23.03
CA VAL A 379 15.60 -9.49 -23.43
C VAL A 379 15.34 -9.40 -24.93
N GLY A 380 14.25 -8.77 -25.30
CA GLY A 380 13.78 -8.63 -26.69
C GLY A 380 12.96 -9.82 -27.21
N GLN A 381 12.64 -10.78 -26.36
CA GLN A 381 11.72 -11.87 -26.73
C GLN A 381 10.33 -11.60 -26.15
N LEU A 382 9.31 -11.89 -26.93
CA LEU A 382 7.90 -11.77 -26.56
C LEU A 382 7.21 -13.10 -26.83
N LEU A 383 6.30 -13.48 -25.94
CA LEU A 383 5.44 -14.64 -26.12
C LEU A 383 4.71 -14.61 -27.45
N PRO A 384 4.61 -15.74 -28.17
CA PRO A 384 3.90 -15.81 -29.46
C PRO A 384 2.46 -15.28 -29.39
N ASP A 385 1.74 -15.57 -28.30
CA ASP A 385 0.35 -15.14 -28.12
C ASP A 385 0.25 -13.62 -27.90
N LEU A 386 1.19 -13.04 -27.18
CA LEU A 386 1.23 -11.60 -26.95
C LEU A 386 1.60 -10.81 -28.22
N LYS A 387 2.35 -11.42 -29.15
CA LYS A 387 2.63 -10.79 -30.46
C LYS A 387 1.38 -10.51 -31.29
N LYS A 388 0.31 -11.26 -31.05
CA LYS A 388 -0.97 -11.16 -31.76
C LYS A 388 -2.02 -10.39 -30.98
N SER A 389 -1.78 -10.14 -29.70
CA SER A 389 -2.71 -9.46 -28.79
C SER A 389 -2.52 -7.93 -28.86
N SER A 390 -3.60 -7.19 -28.78
CA SER A 390 -3.55 -5.74 -28.57
C SER A 390 -3.03 -5.43 -27.18
N TYR A 391 -2.36 -4.30 -27.04
CA TYR A 391 -1.87 -3.77 -25.77
C TYR A 391 -2.08 -2.26 -25.70
N GLU A 392 -2.07 -1.74 -24.49
CA GLU A 392 -2.01 -0.31 -24.20
C GLU A 392 -0.67 0.04 -23.54
N VAL A 393 -0.12 1.22 -23.86
CA VAL A 393 0.98 1.81 -23.10
C VAL A 393 0.36 2.58 -21.94
N VAL A 394 0.36 1.97 -20.75
CA VAL A 394 -0.33 2.50 -19.58
C VAL A 394 0.54 3.38 -18.70
N TYR A 395 1.86 3.32 -18.88
CA TYR A 395 2.80 4.22 -18.22
C TYR A 395 4.09 4.39 -19.05
N VAL A 396 4.65 5.58 -19.03
CA VAL A 396 5.90 5.94 -19.70
C VAL A 396 6.85 6.56 -18.68
N TYR A 397 8.00 5.95 -18.48
CA TYR A 397 9.07 6.48 -17.66
C TYR A 397 10.17 7.06 -18.54
N ASN A 398 10.42 8.33 -18.39
CA ASN A 398 11.56 9.01 -18.98
C ASN A 398 12.45 9.51 -17.85
N PRO A 399 13.73 9.11 -17.79
CA PRO A 399 14.68 9.68 -16.84
C PRO A 399 14.72 11.20 -16.96
N GLN A 400 14.65 11.90 -15.84
CA GLN A 400 14.95 13.34 -15.84
C GLN A 400 16.47 13.47 -16.05
N ALA A 401 16.87 14.32 -16.99
CA ALA A 401 18.26 14.74 -17.09
C ALA A 401 18.61 15.48 -15.78
N TYR A 402 19.66 15.00 -15.09
CA TYR A 402 20.21 15.69 -13.93
C TYR A 402 20.97 16.96 -14.39
#